data_b1bf58ca3f22f8d6da46ad442ecbac7b
#
_entry.id   b1bf58ca3f22f8d6da46ad442ecbac7b
#
_cell.length_a   1.000
_cell.length_b   1.000
_cell.length_c   1.000
_cell.angle_alpha   90.00
_cell.angle_beta   90.00
_cell.angle_gamma   90.00
#
_symmetry.space_group_name_H-M   'P 1'
#
loop_
_entity.id
_entity.type
_entity.pdbx_description
1 polymer ?
#
loop_
_entity_poly.entity_id
_entity_poly.type
_entity_poly.pdbx_seq_one_letter_code
_entity_poly.pdbx_strand_id
1 'polypeptide(L)'
;MIIKRNKSKEEFSTEKIEKALLSAFISCGYPNNKYTKRRCRKFAKSILPQQVETVEDVQDKIEDLLMSEHFYDVAKAYIIYREKHNKLREFTDNKLNFINKYKDSNNTANATVDDNSNVNGKNIGILNSEIHKEDNIQVSRRMVVEKLRELYPNFDAKQYIRDLEHHIIYKHDESSFAGAISPYCVSSTMYPFLINGLKNIGGLSASPKNLDSFCGMYINFIFAVSAMFAGAVATPEVLLYFTYFCKKEWGNDFYLKADNIITTNGGREKTIRSQIHQYWQQIVYSINQPSAARGLQSAFVNFAYFDKEFFKGMFGGFYFPDGTKPDWESLNWIQKEFMQWFNAERLKCMLTFPVESFALIYKDNEFKDEESAKFVAEEYARGHSFFTYISDTVDSLSSCCRLKNKIKTKEFNFTNGNMGIQTGSKSVITLNLNRIIQDWWNTKETKEYNVDITEEISKTEVIVDCYRIGDKIKSIKSLKEYITAILDRVYKYHIAYNELLWDMYDANLLPVYKAGFIDLNKQYLTIGLNGLNQAAEFLGISCNDNKEYKDFCQLIFSIIKENNTKNKGKFNNHVLTFNTECVPKLCGHVKPLLIGSKLLIKDNEGQAITTMLCAA
;
A
#
# COMPACT_ATOMS: atom_id res chain seq x y z
N MET A 1 45.92 -26.49 -9.62
CA MET A 1 45.23 -25.44 -8.83
C MET A 1 43.95 -25.10 -9.57
N ILE A 2 42.83 -25.02 -8.83
CA ILE A 2 41.53 -24.64 -9.38
C ILE A 2 41.08 -23.35 -8.73
N ILE A 3 40.54 -22.45 -9.53
CA ILE A 3 39.97 -21.20 -9.05
C ILE A 3 38.54 -21.48 -8.56
N LYS A 4 38.32 -21.25 -7.26
CA LYS A 4 36.97 -21.28 -6.69
C LYS A 4 36.16 -20.05 -7.08
N ARG A 5 34.84 -20.13 -6.95
CA ARG A 5 33.91 -19.01 -7.20
C ARG A 5 34.21 -17.75 -6.38
N ASN A 6 34.75 -17.90 -5.18
CA ASN A 6 35.21 -16.78 -4.34
C ASN A 6 36.62 -16.28 -4.72
N LYS A 7 37.12 -16.65 -5.91
CA LYS A 7 38.45 -16.33 -6.43
C LYS A 7 39.65 -16.92 -5.66
N SER A 8 39.42 -17.71 -4.61
CA SER A 8 40.50 -18.44 -3.92
C SER A 8 40.98 -19.61 -4.77
N LYS A 9 42.25 -19.98 -4.64
CA LYS A 9 42.84 -21.11 -5.37
C LYS A 9 42.90 -22.32 -4.43
N GLU A 10 42.52 -23.49 -4.94
CA GLU A 10 42.59 -24.76 -4.23
C GLU A 10 43.27 -25.82 -5.11
N GLU A 11 43.87 -26.83 -4.50
CA GLU A 11 44.40 -27.97 -5.23
C GLU A 11 43.27 -28.78 -5.87
N PHE A 12 43.53 -29.27 -7.08
CA PHE A 12 42.61 -30.15 -7.80
C PHE A 12 42.45 -31.47 -7.04
N SER A 13 41.21 -31.83 -6.67
CA SER A 13 40.92 -33.03 -5.89
C SER A 13 39.95 -33.95 -6.64
N THR A 14 40.48 -35.08 -7.12
CA THR A 14 39.66 -36.15 -7.70
C THR A 14 38.72 -36.80 -6.71
N GLU A 15 39.02 -36.76 -5.39
CA GLU A 15 38.16 -37.29 -4.36
C GLU A 15 36.87 -36.48 -4.20
N LYS A 16 36.94 -35.16 -4.35
CA LYS A 16 35.73 -34.30 -4.32
C LYS A 16 34.84 -34.61 -5.50
N ILE A 17 35.39 -34.81 -6.68
CA ILE A 17 34.68 -35.19 -7.90
C ILE A 17 34.05 -36.57 -7.73
N GLU A 18 34.83 -37.58 -7.21
CA GLU A 18 34.30 -38.94 -6.91
C GLU A 18 33.09 -38.89 -5.99
N LYS A 19 33.16 -38.09 -4.91
CA LYS A 19 32.05 -37.93 -3.96
C LYS A 19 30.81 -37.30 -4.61
N ALA A 20 30.98 -36.27 -5.42
CA ALA A 20 29.87 -35.60 -6.12
C ALA A 20 29.18 -36.56 -7.11
N LEU A 21 29.96 -37.29 -7.90
CA LEU A 21 29.46 -38.31 -8.82
C LEU A 21 28.73 -39.41 -8.07
N LEU A 22 29.32 -39.96 -6.98
CA LEU A 22 28.69 -41.00 -6.20
C LEU A 22 27.34 -40.56 -5.63
N SER A 23 27.24 -39.33 -5.13
CA SER A 23 25.97 -38.76 -4.65
C SER A 23 24.92 -38.67 -5.75
N ALA A 24 25.29 -38.27 -6.96
CA ALA A 24 24.40 -38.23 -8.11
C ALA A 24 23.91 -39.63 -8.52
N PHE A 25 24.79 -40.63 -8.56
CA PHE A 25 24.41 -42.01 -8.87
C PHE A 25 23.44 -42.58 -7.81
N ILE A 26 23.72 -42.35 -6.52
CA ILE A 26 22.85 -42.82 -5.43
C ILE A 26 21.47 -42.14 -5.51
N SER A 27 21.40 -40.85 -5.79
CA SER A 27 20.13 -40.13 -5.92
C SER A 27 19.23 -40.64 -7.06
N CYS A 28 19.82 -41.29 -8.07
CA CYS A 28 19.12 -41.96 -9.17
C CYS A 28 18.84 -43.44 -8.89
N GLY A 29 19.01 -43.91 -7.65
CA GLY A 29 18.69 -45.30 -7.27
C GLY A 29 19.79 -46.31 -7.54
N TYR A 30 20.98 -45.90 -7.99
CA TYR A 30 22.11 -46.81 -8.14
C TYR A 30 22.62 -47.26 -6.77
N PRO A 31 22.97 -48.54 -6.59
CA PRO A 31 23.38 -49.05 -5.30
C PRO A 31 24.75 -48.50 -4.84
N ASN A 32 24.88 -48.15 -3.58
CA ASN A 32 26.15 -47.74 -2.97
C ASN A 32 27.08 -48.93 -2.72
N ASN A 33 27.62 -49.51 -3.80
CA ASN A 33 28.47 -50.69 -3.76
C ASN A 33 29.85 -50.45 -4.40
N LYS A 34 30.70 -51.48 -4.36
CA LYS A 34 32.07 -51.42 -4.90
C LYS A 34 32.10 -51.07 -6.38
N TYR A 35 31.10 -51.50 -7.16
CA TYR A 35 31.06 -51.27 -8.59
C TYR A 35 30.74 -49.81 -8.94
N THR A 36 29.74 -49.24 -8.26
CA THR A 36 29.39 -47.82 -8.43
C THR A 36 30.53 -46.92 -8.00
N LYS A 37 31.17 -47.17 -6.87
CA LYS A 37 32.35 -46.44 -6.39
C LYS A 37 33.51 -46.51 -7.37
N ARG A 38 33.80 -47.71 -7.93
CA ARG A 38 34.89 -47.90 -8.90
C ARG A 38 34.61 -47.09 -10.20
N ARG A 39 33.36 -47.05 -10.64
CA ARG A 39 32.93 -46.25 -11.80
C ARG A 39 33.13 -44.76 -11.54
N CYS A 40 32.60 -44.24 -10.43
CA CYS A 40 32.77 -42.84 -10.03
C CYS A 40 34.24 -42.44 -9.95
N ARG A 41 35.10 -43.33 -9.42
CA ARG A 41 36.55 -43.12 -9.35
C ARG A 41 37.18 -43.10 -10.73
N LYS A 42 36.76 -43.97 -11.66
CA LYS A 42 37.23 -43.99 -13.03
C LYS A 42 36.87 -42.64 -13.72
N PHE A 43 35.62 -42.21 -13.55
CA PHE A 43 35.14 -40.94 -14.12
C PHE A 43 35.86 -39.73 -13.52
N ALA A 44 36.04 -39.67 -12.21
CA ALA A 44 36.79 -38.58 -11.57
C ALA A 44 38.25 -38.49 -12.06
N LYS A 45 38.90 -39.63 -12.36
CA LYS A 45 40.27 -39.69 -12.87
C LYS A 45 40.39 -39.34 -14.34
N SER A 46 39.31 -39.43 -15.12
CA SER A 46 39.36 -39.02 -16.56
C SER A 46 39.32 -37.51 -16.75
N ILE A 47 38.95 -36.74 -15.72
CA ILE A 47 39.02 -35.27 -15.74
C ILE A 47 40.41 -34.83 -15.32
N LEU A 48 41.17 -34.32 -16.29
CA LEU A 48 42.57 -33.95 -16.09
C LEU A 48 42.71 -32.51 -15.59
N PRO A 49 43.62 -32.23 -14.64
CA PRO A 49 43.83 -30.89 -14.09
C PRO A 49 44.19 -29.82 -15.12
N GLN A 50 44.80 -30.23 -16.27
CA GLN A 50 45.21 -29.33 -17.35
C GLN A 50 44.02 -28.87 -18.22
N GLN A 51 42.89 -29.51 -18.10
CA GLN A 51 41.67 -29.24 -18.89
C GLN A 51 40.68 -28.32 -18.21
N VAL A 52 40.97 -27.89 -16.98
CA VAL A 52 40.05 -27.17 -16.13
C VAL A 52 40.80 -26.11 -15.33
N GLU A 53 40.25 -24.89 -15.32
CA GLU A 53 40.81 -23.76 -14.57
C GLU A 53 39.92 -23.40 -13.38
N THR A 54 38.61 -23.57 -13.54
CA THR A 54 37.59 -23.19 -12.54
C THR A 54 36.78 -24.39 -12.04
N VAL A 55 36.06 -24.22 -10.95
CA VAL A 55 35.12 -25.23 -10.47
C VAL A 55 33.97 -25.44 -11.46
N GLU A 56 33.61 -24.43 -12.21
CA GLU A 56 32.61 -24.51 -13.28
C GLU A 56 33.07 -25.44 -14.38
N ASP A 57 34.29 -25.29 -14.84
CA ASP A 57 34.86 -26.17 -15.90
C ASP A 57 34.85 -27.64 -15.45
N VAL A 58 35.14 -27.91 -14.16
CA VAL A 58 35.06 -29.26 -13.62
C VAL A 58 33.66 -29.80 -13.69
N GLN A 59 32.66 -28.98 -13.36
CA GLN A 59 31.26 -29.37 -13.37
C GLN A 59 30.75 -29.62 -14.79
N ASP A 60 31.10 -28.75 -15.74
CA ASP A 60 30.77 -28.92 -17.14
C ASP A 60 31.37 -30.22 -17.71
N LYS A 61 32.64 -30.53 -17.37
CA LYS A 61 33.27 -31.79 -17.74
C LYS A 61 32.60 -33.01 -17.13
N ILE A 62 32.06 -32.91 -15.91
CA ILE A 62 31.28 -34.00 -15.31
C ILE A 62 29.97 -34.23 -16.08
N GLU A 63 29.29 -33.15 -16.46
CA GLU A 63 28.03 -33.22 -17.21
C GLU A 63 28.27 -33.85 -18.60
N ASP A 64 29.27 -33.37 -19.35
CA ASP A 64 29.68 -33.93 -20.63
C ASP A 64 30.03 -35.41 -20.53
N LEU A 65 30.78 -35.79 -19.50
CA LEU A 65 31.20 -37.17 -19.26
C LEU A 65 30.00 -38.09 -18.99
N LEU A 66 29.08 -37.65 -18.14
CA LEU A 66 27.87 -38.43 -17.82
C LEU A 66 26.97 -38.59 -19.05
N MET A 67 26.89 -37.57 -19.89
CA MET A 67 26.14 -37.61 -21.14
C MET A 67 26.80 -38.53 -22.18
N SER A 68 28.11 -38.44 -22.37
CA SER A 68 28.87 -39.26 -23.32
C SER A 68 28.92 -40.76 -22.95
N GLU A 69 28.90 -41.06 -21.66
CA GLU A 69 28.84 -42.42 -21.14
C GLU A 69 27.39 -42.94 -20.98
N HIS A 70 26.39 -42.20 -21.53
CA HIS A 70 24.95 -42.55 -21.58
C HIS A 70 24.24 -42.66 -20.20
N PHE A 71 24.77 -42.00 -19.16
CA PHE A 71 24.09 -41.89 -17.86
C PHE A 71 23.19 -40.65 -17.78
N TYR A 72 22.19 -40.58 -18.66
CA TYR A 72 21.33 -39.41 -18.85
C TYR A 72 20.51 -39.06 -17.59
N ASP A 73 20.06 -40.05 -16.84
CA ASP A 73 19.34 -39.89 -15.57
C ASP A 73 20.23 -39.25 -14.49
N VAL A 74 21.49 -39.71 -14.40
CA VAL A 74 22.46 -39.19 -13.44
C VAL A 74 22.91 -37.79 -13.86
N ALA A 75 23.16 -37.55 -15.17
CA ALA A 75 23.47 -36.23 -15.71
C ALA A 75 22.36 -35.23 -15.39
N LYS A 76 21.10 -35.59 -15.62
CA LYS A 76 19.93 -34.75 -15.31
C LYS A 76 19.86 -34.44 -13.80
N ALA A 77 20.05 -35.42 -12.94
CA ALA A 77 20.05 -35.22 -11.49
C ALA A 77 21.20 -34.30 -11.04
N TYR A 78 22.38 -34.45 -11.65
CA TYR A 78 23.55 -33.64 -11.36
C TYR A 78 23.34 -32.16 -11.77
N ILE A 79 22.81 -31.91 -12.96
CA ILE A 79 22.47 -30.57 -13.47
C ILE A 79 21.44 -29.89 -12.57
N ILE A 80 20.36 -30.60 -12.21
CA ILE A 80 19.32 -30.08 -11.31
C ILE A 80 19.90 -29.74 -9.93
N TYR A 81 20.77 -30.61 -9.39
CA TYR A 81 21.44 -30.37 -8.11
C TYR A 81 22.36 -29.14 -8.18
N ARG A 82 23.18 -29.04 -9.23
CA ARG A 82 24.05 -27.88 -9.50
C ARG A 82 23.25 -26.60 -9.55
N GLU A 83 22.15 -26.58 -10.31
CA GLU A 83 21.28 -25.43 -10.45
C GLU A 83 20.63 -25.00 -9.12
N LYS A 84 20.12 -25.95 -8.34
CA LYS A 84 19.58 -25.66 -7.01
C LYS A 84 20.62 -25.02 -6.10
N HIS A 85 21.86 -25.53 -6.10
CA HIS A 85 22.95 -24.99 -5.28
C HIS A 85 23.44 -23.64 -5.79
N ASN A 86 23.39 -23.38 -7.10
CA ASN A 86 23.71 -22.09 -7.66
C ASN A 86 22.66 -21.04 -7.22
N LYS A 87 21.39 -21.34 -7.35
CA LYS A 87 20.30 -20.47 -6.88
C LYS A 87 20.36 -20.18 -5.38
N LEU A 88 20.65 -21.20 -4.56
CA LEU A 88 20.79 -21.00 -3.12
C LEU A 88 21.98 -20.09 -2.77
N ARG A 89 23.10 -20.24 -3.48
CA ARG A 89 24.26 -19.36 -3.29
C ARG A 89 23.97 -17.93 -3.75
N GLU A 90 23.41 -17.78 -4.95
CA GLU A 90 23.02 -16.46 -5.47
C GLU A 90 22.10 -15.73 -4.50
N PHE A 91 21.12 -16.45 -3.95
CA PHE A 91 20.23 -15.92 -2.92
C PHE A 91 21.00 -15.49 -1.66
N THR A 92 21.96 -16.31 -1.20
CA THR A 92 22.78 -16.00 -0.03
C THR A 92 23.74 -14.83 -0.32
N ASP A 93 24.38 -14.82 -1.50
CA ASP A 93 25.31 -13.77 -1.90
C ASP A 93 24.59 -12.42 -2.06
N ASN A 94 23.37 -12.42 -2.59
CA ASN A 94 22.55 -11.22 -2.68
C ASN A 94 22.22 -10.66 -1.29
N LYS A 95 21.87 -11.50 -0.32
CA LYS A 95 21.64 -11.09 1.07
C LYS A 95 22.91 -10.54 1.72
N LEU A 96 24.05 -11.18 1.53
CA LEU A 96 25.34 -10.69 2.04
C LEU A 96 25.74 -9.36 1.41
N ASN A 97 25.52 -9.19 0.11
CA ASN A 97 25.76 -7.93 -0.58
C ASN A 97 24.85 -6.82 -0.05
N PHE A 98 23.58 -7.13 0.21
CA PHE A 98 22.64 -6.19 0.82
C PHE A 98 23.11 -5.78 2.23
N ILE A 99 23.48 -6.75 3.08
CA ILE A 99 24.00 -6.49 4.43
C ILE A 99 25.24 -5.57 4.38
N ASN A 100 26.16 -5.83 3.46
CA ASN A 100 27.37 -5.01 3.32
C ASN A 100 27.02 -3.60 2.87
N LYS A 101 26.18 -3.43 1.86
CA LYS A 101 25.69 -2.10 1.42
C LYS A 101 25.01 -1.36 2.58
N TYR A 102 24.16 -2.05 3.35
CA TYR A 102 23.47 -1.45 4.48
C TYR A 102 24.43 -1.00 5.59
N LYS A 103 25.48 -1.79 5.86
CA LYS A 103 26.55 -1.43 6.82
C LYS A 103 27.29 -0.17 6.39
N ASP A 104 27.61 -0.08 5.11
CA ASP A 104 28.48 0.96 4.55
C ASP A 104 27.69 2.24 4.19
N SER A 105 26.33 2.18 4.11
CA SER A 105 25.51 3.35 3.85
C SER A 105 25.59 4.34 5.03
N ASN A 106 25.93 5.58 4.73
CA ASN A 106 25.93 6.67 5.72
C ASN A 106 24.49 7.01 6.12
N ASN A 107 24.27 7.29 7.42
CA ASN A 107 22.98 7.71 7.99
C ASN A 107 22.47 9.08 7.49
N THR A 108 22.85 9.50 6.32
CA THR A 108 22.34 10.74 5.74
C THR A 108 20.97 10.48 5.12
N ALA A 109 20.08 11.43 5.27
CA ALA A 109 18.68 11.43 4.80
C ALA A 109 18.50 11.29 3.26
N ASN A 110 19.52 10.93 2.55
CA ASN A 110 19.42 10.51 1.16
C ASN A 110 19.05 9.04 1.17
N ALA A 111 17.73 8.79 1.20
CA ALA A 111 17.17 7.47 1.01
C ALA A 111 17.85 6.81 -0.19
N THR A 112 18.72 5.86 0.09
CA THR A 112 19.05 4.85 -0.92
C THR A 112 17.79 4.02 -1.15
N VAL A 113 17.72 3.29 -2.24
CA VAL A 113 16.58 2.41 -2.55
C VAL A 113 16.20 1.49 -1.37
N ASP A 114 17.12 1.32 -0.43
CA ASP A 114 17.04 0.42 0.72
C ASP A 114 16.57 1.12 2.01
N ASP A 115 16.44 2.46 2.02
CA ASP A 115 16.04 3.21 3.21
C ASP A 115 14.52 3.39 3.27
N ASN A 116 13.94 3.05 4.43
CA ASN A 116 12.53 3.27 4.69
C ASN A 116 12.36 4.61 5.43
N SER A 117 11.63 5.54 4.83
CA SER A 117 11.34 6.85 5.41
C SER A 117 10.58 6.81 6.76
N ASN A 118 9.97 5.67 7.09
CA ASN A 118 9.25 5.47 8.36
C ASN A 118 10.15 4.94 9.49
N VAL A 119 11.45 4.87 9.27
CA VAL A 119 12.41 4.32 10.23
C VAL A 119 13.46 5.36 10.57
N ASN A 120 13.55 5.70 11.85
CA ASN A 120 14.56 6.61 12.37
C ASN A 120 15.78 5.81 12.86
N GLY A 121 16.85 5.80 12.05
CA GLY A 121 18.15 5.25 12.44
C GLY A 121 18.38 3.80 12.01
N LYS A 122 19.63 3.38 12.16
CA LYS A 122 20.09 2.03 11.84
C LYS A 122 20.20 1.18 13.09
N ASN A 123 19.69 -0.03 13.06
CA ASN A 123 19.96 -1.06 14.04
C ASN A 123 19.82 -2.46 13.44
N ILE A 124 20.24 -3.48 14.17
CA ILE A 124 20.24 -4.87 13.68
C ILE A 124 18.83 -5.41 13.44
N GLY A 125 17.84 -4.94 14.19
CA GLY A 125 16.43 -5.33 13.98
C GLY A 125 15.86 -4.78 12.69
N ILE A 126 16.19 -3.53 12.35
CA ILE A 126 15.80 -2.91 11.08
C ILE A 126 16.46 -3.64 9.91
N LEU A 127 17.77 -3.92 10.00
CA LEU A 127 18.47 -4.71 8.98
C LEU A 127 17.79 -6.06 8.75
N ASN A 128 17.42 -6.76 9.82
CA ASN A 128 16.73 -8.04 9.71
C ASN A 128 15.36 -7.89 9.01
N SER A 129 14.62 -6.84 9.34
CA SER A 129 13.34 -6.53 8.68
C SER A 129 13.51 -6.26 7.18
N GLU A 130 14.55 -5.51 6.79
CA GLU A 130 14.83 -5.20 5.39
C GLU A 130 15.21 -6.47 4.59
N ILE A 131 15.96 -7.41 5.18
CA ILE A 131 16.27 -8.69 4.55
C ILE A 131 14.99 -9.50 4.26
N HIS A 132 14.02 -9.50 5.18
CA HIS A 132 12.77 -10.24 5.00
C HIS A 132 11.81 -9.63 3.97
N LYS A 133 11.95 -8.36 3.62
CA LYS A 133 11.11 -7.71 2.61
C LYS A 133 11.20 -8.41 1.25
N GLU A 134 12.41 -8.73 0.80
CA GLU A 134 12.62 -9.42 -0.48
C GLU A 134 11.96 -10.80 -0.49
N ASP A 135 12.08 -11.54 0.61
CA ASP A 135 11.43 -12.84 0.76
C ASP A 135 9.90 -12.71 0.67
N ASN A 136 9.32 -11.71 1.33
CA ASN A 136 7.88 -11.44 1.29
C ASN A 136 7.39 -11.13 -0.13
N ILE A 137 8.14 -10.32 -0.89
CA ILE A 137 7.81 -9.99 -2.29
C ILE A 137 7.75 -11.27 -3.13
N GLN A 138 8.77 -12.12 -3.06
CA GLN A 138 8.84 -13.34 -3.86
C GLN A 138 7.74 -14.33 -3.49
N VAL A 139 7.46 -14.50 -2.19
CA VAL A 139 6.39 -15.38 -1.71
C VAL A 139 5.02 -14.84 -2.15
N SER A 140 4.77 -13.54 -1.98
CA SER A 140 3.52 -12.89 -2.40
C SER A 140 3.25 -13.10 -3.90
N ARG A 141 4.24 -12.80 -4.74
CA ARG A 141 4.13 -12.95 -6.20
C ARG A 141 3.85 -14.39 -6.61
N ARG A 142 4.53 -15.34 -5.97
CA ARG A 142 4.31 -16.77 -6.22
C ARG A 142 2.89 -17.20 -5.83
N MET A 143 2.41 -16.80 -4.66
CA MET A 143 1.05 -17.11 -4.20
C MET A 143 -0.01 -16.56 -5.18
N VAL A 144 0.15 -15.32 -5.65
CA VAL A 144 -0.76 -14.73 -6.64
C VAL A 144 -0.73 -15.52 -7.96
N VAL A 145 0.46 -15.92 -8.45
CA VAL A 145 0.58 -16.72 -9.67
C VAL A 145 -0.08 -18.09 -9.52
N GLU A 146 0.10 -18.76 -8.38
CA GLU A 146 -0.53 -20.06 -8.10
C GLU A 146 -2.07 -19.92 -8.01
N LYS A 147 -2.58 -18.89 -7.34
CA LYS A 147 -4.03 -18.62 -7.27
C LYS A 147 -4.60 -18.24 -8.65
N LEU A 148 -3.88 -17.49 -9.49
CA LEU A 148 -4.29 -17.20 -10.86
C LEU A 148 -4.42 -18.47 -11.72
N ARG A 149 -3.51 -19.43 -11.57
CA ARG A 149 -3.60 -20.74 -12.27
C ARG A 149 -4.81 -21.56 -11.81
N GLU A 150 -5.09 -21.51 -10.52
CA GLU A 150 -6.27 -22.17 -9.94
C GLU A 150 -7.57 -21.58 -10.51
N LEU A 151 -7.70 -20.24 -10.46
CA LEU A 151 -8.94 -19.55 -10.84
C LEU A 151 -9.12 -19.42 -12.36
N TYR A 152 -8.04 -19.33 -13.11
CA TYR A 152 -8.05 -19.07 -14.56
C TYR A 152 -7.08 -20.01 -15.30
N PRO A 153 -7.42 -21.32 -15.48
CA PRO A 153 -6.50 -22.30 -16.07
C PRO A 153 -5.99 -21.95 -17.48
N ASN A 154 -6.80 -21.21 -18.25
CA ASN A 154 -6.45 -20.77 -19.61
C ASN A 154 -5.73 -19.42 -19.67
N PHE A 155 -5.48 -18.78 -18.53
CA PHE A 155 -4.77 -17.51 -18.44
C PHE A 155 -3.27 -17.75 -18.19
N ASP A 156 -2.42 -17.03 -18.89
CA ASP A 156 -0.98 -17.06 -18.56
C ASP A 156 -0.70 -16.31 -17.25
N ALA A 157 -0.75 -17.04 -16.15
CA ALA A 157 -0.55 -16.48 -14.81
C ALA A 157 0.81 -15.79 -14.61
N LYS A 158 1.84 -16.14 -15.41
CA LYS A 158 3.15 -15.47 -15.37
C LYS A 158 3.08 -14.04 -15.94
N GLN A 159 1.99 -13.68 -16.62
CA GLN A 159 1.79 -12.31 -17.09
C GLN A 159 1.79 -11.31 -15.92
N TYR A 160 1.34 -11.69 -14.74
CA TYR A 160 1.43 -10.87 -13.53
C TYR A 160 2.87 -10.44 -13.22
N ILE A 161 3.81 -11.39 -13.28
CA ILE A 161 5.23 -11.08 -13.03
C ILE A 161 5.79 -10.19 -14.14
N ARG A 162 5.49 -10.48 -15.41
CA ARG A 162 5.94 -9.63 -16.53
C ARG A 162 5.40 -8.21 -16.47
N ASP A 163 4.15 -8.03 -16.07
CA ASP A 163 3.56 -6.70 -15.93
C ASP A 163 4.24 -5.89 -14.81
N LEU A 164 4.71 -6.53 -13.73
CA LEU A 164 5.49 -5.90 -12.67
C LEU A 164 6.92 -5.58 -13.15
N GLU A 165 7.62 -6.53 -13.77
CA GLU A 165 9.00 -6.38 -14.24
C GLU A 165 9.13 -5.35 -15.37
N HIS A 166 8.14 -5.28 -16.26
CA HIS A 166 8.10 -4.30 -17.34
C HIS A 166 7.52 -2.94 -16.91
N HIS A 167 7.22 -2.78 -15.63
CA HIS A 167 6.67 -1.55 -15.06
C HIS A 167 5.35 -1.09 -15.71
N ILE A 168 4.54 -2.02 -16.17
CA ILE A 168 3.16 -1.74 -16.63
C ILE A 168 2.28 -1.46 -15.42
N ILE A 169 2.50 -2.23 -14.34
CA ILE A 169 1.81 -2.07 -13.07
C ILE A 169 2.80 -1.99 -11.92
N TYR A 170 2.34 -1.42 -10.81
CA TYR A 170 3.01 -1.45 -9.52
C TYR A 170 2.04 -1.96 -8.44
N LYS A 171 2.38 -3.02 -7.74
CA LYS A 171 1.63 -3.50 -6.58
C LYS A 171 2.16 -2.82 -5.33
N HIS A 172 1.29 -2.09 -4.63
CA HIS A 172 1.67 -1.36 -3.43
C HIS A 172 2.02 -2.30 -2.27
N ASP A 173 3.07 -1.93 -1.54
CA ASP A 173 3.51 -2.54 -0.28
C ASP A 173 3.70 -4.06 -0.31
N GLU A 174 4.14 -4.63 -1.44
CA GLU A 174 4.55 -6.04 -1.53
C GLU A 174 5.64 -6.40 -0.51
N SER A 175 6.46 -5.41 -0.14
CA SER A 175 7.53 -5.54 0.84
C SER A 175 7.07 -5.33 2.28
N SER A 176 5.77 -5.23 2.53
CA SER A 176 5.25 -4.98 3.88
C SER A 176 5.66 -6.07 4.87
N PHE A 177 5.99 -5.66 6.07
CA PHE A 177 6.29 -6.57 7.17
C PHE A 177 5.06 -7.30 7.70
N ALA A 178 3.84 -6.83 7.39
CA ALA A 178 2.60 -7.49 7.78
C ALA A 178 2.41 -8.89 7.17
N GLY A 179 3.27 -9.29 6.24
CA GLY A 179 3.31 -10.60 5.61
C GLY A 179 3.17 -10.57 4.10
N ALA A 180 3.44 -11.71 3.46
CA ALA A 180 3.40 -11.85 2.01
C ALA A 180 2.01 -11.57 1.40
N ILE A 181 0.94 -11.92 2.12
CA ILE A 181 -0.45 -11.61 1.78
C ILE A 181 -1.09 -10.91 2.96
N SER A 182 -1.39 -9.64 2.82
CA SER A 182 -2.04 -8.81 3.83
C SER A 182 -2.94 -7.77 3.18
N PRO A 183 -4.07 -7.38 3.80
CA PRO A 183 -4.89 -6.29 3.30
C PRO A 183 -4.09 -4.98 3.34
N TYR A 184 -4.38 -4.07 2.39
CA TYR A 184 -3.57 -2.87 2.21
C TYR A 184 -3.79 -1.84 3.32
N CYS A 185 -4.97 -1.22 3.39
CA CYS A 185 -5.26 -0.24 4.42
C CYS A 185 -6.68 -0.36 4.95
N VAL A 186 -6.88 0.17 6.14
CA VAL A 186 -8.15 0.07 6.87
C VAL A 186 -8.57 1.40 7.46
N SER A 187 -9.87 1.68 7.39
CA SER A 187 -10.57 2.61 8.27
C SER A 187 -11.46 1.77 9.17
N SER A 188 -11.10 1.69 10.43
CA SER A 188 -11.78 0.81 11.41
C SER A 188 -12.72 1.61 12.29
N THR A 189 -13.88 1.02 12.62
CA THR A 189 -14.63 1.51 13.77
C THR A 189 -13.92 1.11 15.06
N MET A 190 -14.01 1.95 16.07
CA MET A 190 -13.44 1.66 17.39
C MET A 190 -14.48 1.16 18.39
N TYR A 191 -15.74 1.00 17.97
CA TYR A 191 -16.83 0.63 18.88
C TYR A 191 -16.62 -0.74 19.56
N PRO A 192 -16.17 -1.81 18.83
CA PRO A 192 -15.84 -3.09 19.46
C PRO A 192 -14.74 -2.98 20.53
N PHE A 193 -13.81 -2.03 20.35
CA PHE A 193 -12.76 -1.73 21.31
C PHE A 193 -13.32 -1.18 22.64
N LEU A 194 -14.35 -0.29 22.59
CA LEU A 194 -15.00 0.21 23.79
C LEU A 194 -15.75 -0.86 24.57
N ILE A 195 -16.28 -1.88 23.87
CA ILE A 195 -17.07 -2.96 24.49
C ILE A 195 -16.17 -4.07 25.02
N ASN A 196 -15.26 -4.56 24.18
CA ASN A 196 -14.51 -5.79 24.41
C ASN A 196 -13.02 -5.57 24.74
N GLY A 197 -12.52 -4.34 24.61
CA GLY A 197 -11.10 -4.05 24.70
C GLY A 197 -10.32 -4.72 23.55
N LEU A 198 -9.19 -5.36 23.88
CA LEU A 198 -8.30 -5.99 22.91
C LEU A 198 -8.42 -7.52 22.83
N LYS A 199 -9.32 -8.13 23.60
CA LYS A 199 -9.41 -9.59 23.74
C LYS A 199 -9.61 -10.31 22.41
N ASN A 200 -10.42 -9.75 21.53
CA ASN A 200 -10.77 -10.39 20.25
C ASN A 200 -9.70 -10.25 19.15
N ILE A 201 -8.63 -9.50 19.43
CA ILE A 201 -7.50 -9.30 18.49
C ILE A 201 -6.16 -9.74 19.09
N GLY A 202 -6.20 -10.65 20.08
CA GLY A 202 -5.00 -11.23 20.68
C GLY A 202 -4.48 -10.53 21.94
N GLY A 203 -5.10 -9.42 22.37
CA GLY A 203 -4.77 -8.74 23.61
C GLY A 203 -5.53 -9.31 24.82
N LEU A 204 -5.05 -8.98 26.02
CA LEU A 204 -5.69 -9.44 27.29
C LEU A 204 -6.55 -8.34 27.95
N SER A 205 -6.44 -7.10 27.49
CA SER A 205 -7.10 -5.96 28.11
C SER A 205 -8.62 -5.99 27.91
N ALA A 206 -9.36 -5.71 28.98
CA ALA A 206 -10.81 -5.45 28.93
C ALA A 206 -11.09 -4.03 28.38
N SER A 207 -12.36 -3.65 28.27
CA SER A 207 -12.75 -2.30 27.81
C SER A 207 -12.14 -1.19 28.68
N PRO A 208 -11.73 -0.05 28.09
CA PRO A 208 -11.19 1.09 28.85
C PRO A 208 -12.27 1.70 29.76
N LYS A 209 -11.89 2.17 30.94
CA LYS A 209 -12.81 2.73 31.95
C LYS A 209 -12.65 4.25 32.12
N ASN A 210 -11.47 4.77 31.91
CA ASN A 210 -11.11 6.17 32.06
C ASN A 210 -10.20 6.63 30.92
N LEU A 211 -9.89 7.91 30.85
CA LEU A 211 -9.10 8.49 29.77
C LEU A 211 -7.68 7.91 29.70
N ASP A 212 -7.02 7.70 30.84
CA ASP A 212 -5.67 7.13 30.89
C ASP A 212 -5.65 5.71 30.30
N SER A 213 -6.56 4.83 30.74
CA SER A 213 -6.67 3.48 30.21
C SER A 213 -7.06 3.45 28.73
N PHE A 214 -7.90 4.40 28.27
CA PHE A 214 -8.22 4.55 26.86
C PHE A 214 -6.97 4.88 26.04
N CYS A 215 -6.18 5.86 26.44
CA CYS A 215 -4.98 6.28 25.72
C CYS A 215 -3.93 5.15 25.63
N GLY A 216 -3.63 4.49 26.74
CA GLY A 216 -2.68 3.37 26.76
C GLY A 216 -3.17 2.17 25.93
N MET A 217 -4.43 1.82 26.01
CA MET A 217 -5.01 0.73 25.24
C MET A 217 -5.16 1.08 23.77
N TYR A 218 -5.43 2.34 23.41
CA TYR A 218 -5.47 2.81 22.02
C TYR A 218 -4.11 2.63 21.33
N ILE A 219 -3.01 2.95 21.98
CA ILE A 219 -1.66 2.71 21.45
C ILE A 219 -1.47 1.22 21.13
N ASN A 220 -1.84 0.33 22.05
CA ASN A 220 -1.76 -1.11 21.85
C ASN A 220 -2.69 -1.59 20.72
N PHE A 221 -3.89 -1.02 20.62
CA PHE A 221 -4.82 -1.27 19.52
C PHE A 221 -4.19 -0.94 18.16
N ILE A 222 -3.58 0.24 18.04
CA ILE A 222 -2.89 0.66 16.81
C ILE A 222 -1.77 -0.31 16.46
N PHE A 223 -0.93 -0.72 17.41
CA PHE A 223 0.15 -1.67 17.13
C PHE A 223 -0.38 -3.04 16.72
N ALA A 224 -1.42 -3.55 17.38
CA ALA A 224 -2.02 -4.84 17.04
C ALA A 224 -2.66 -4.83 15.65
N VAL A 225 -3.43 -3.78 15.32
CA VAL A 225 -4.08 -3.68 14.01
C VAL A 225 -3.06 -3.41 12.91
N SER A 226 -2.12 -2.50 13.12
CA SER A 226 -1.12 -2.16 12.12
C SER A 226 -0.19 -3.32 11.76
N ALA A 227 -0.06 -4.32 12.62
CA ALA A 227 0.68 -5.55 12.32
C ALA A 227 0.00 -6.44 11.26
N MET A 228 -1.30 -6.24 11.00
CA MET A 228 -2.08 -7.05 10.05
C MET A 228 -2.28 -6.37 8.69
N PHE A 229 -1.94 -5.07 8.56
CA PHE A 229 -2.16 -4.30 7.34
C PHE A 229 -0.85 -3.81 6.74
N ALA A 230 -0.72 -3.93 5.43
CA ALA A 230 0.47 -3.49 4.71
C ALA A 230 0.66 -1.97 4.77
N GLY A 231 -0.43 -1.22 4.66
CA GLY A 231 -0.45 0.24 4.67
C GLY A 231 -0.95 0.82 6.00
N ALA A 232 -1.83 1.78 5.90
CA ALA A 232 -2.23 2.63 7.01
C ALA A 232 -3.49 2.14 7.73
N VAL A 233 -3.58 2.54 9.00
CA VAL A 233 -4.75 2.32 9.88
C VAL A 233 -5.39 3.67 10.17
N ALA A 234 -6.58 3.93 9.64
CA ALA A 234 -7.36 5.10 9.98
C ALA A 234 -8.31 4.78 11.15
N THR A 235 -8.36 5.67 12.11
CA THR A 235 -9.27 5.63 13.27
C THR A 235 -10.04 6.93 13.33
N PRO A 236 -11.03 7.15 12.43
CA PRO A 236 -11.70 8.45 12.30
C PRO A 236 -12.47 8.86 13.55
N GLU A 237 -12.83 7.92 14.40
CA GLU A 237 -13.59 8.16 15.64
C GLU A 237 -12.72 8.46 16.87
N VAL A 238 -11.38 8.42 16.76
CA VAL A 238 -10.51 8.48 17.94
C VAL A 238 -10.74 9.73 18.79
N LEU A 239 -10.87 10.90 18.16
CA LEU A 239 -11.12 12.14 18.88
C LEU A 239 -12.54 12.19 19.49
N LEU A 240 -13.52 11.54 18.86
CA LEU A 240 -14.86 11.39 19.42
C LEU A 240 -14.84 10.60 20.74
N TYR A 241 -14.11 9.45 20.74
CA TYR A 241 -13.98 8.64 21.95
C TYR A 241 -13.07 9.29 22.99
N PHE A 242 -12.04 10.00 22.57
CA PHE A 242 -11.24 10.81 23.48
C PHE A 242 -12.10 11.87 24.18
N THR A 243 -12.96 12.57 23.44
CA THR A 243 -13.92 13.54 23.97
C THR A 243 -14.87 12.90 25.00
N TYR A 244 -15.38 11.70 24.70
CA TYR A 244 -16.23 10.95 25.61
C TYR A 244 -15.55 10.66 26.95
N PHE A 245 -14.29 10.25 26.93
CA PHE A 245 -13.53 10.01 28.17
C PHE A 245 -13.15 11.30 28.89
N CYS A 246 -12.89 12.41 28.18
CA CYS A 246 -12.72 13.72 28.80
C CYS A 246 -13.96 14.15 29.58
N LYS A 247 -15.15 13.93 29.01
CA LYS A 247 -16.42 14.21 29.71
C LYS A 247 -16.63 13.35 30.96
N LYS A 248 -16.24 12.09 30.90
CA LYS A 248 -16.29 11.20 32.08
C LYS A 248 -15.34 11.63 33.19
N GLU A 249 -14.17 12.18 32.80
CA GLU A 249 -13.14 12.59 33.76
C GLU A 249 -13.46 13.95 34.40
N TRP A 250 -13.89 14.94 33.59
CA TRP A 250 -13.99 16.35 34.03
C TRP A 250 -15.37 16.99 33.84
N GLY A 251 -16.35 16.23 33.41
CA GLY A 251 -17.73 16.71 33.18
C GLY A 251 -17.99 17.18 31.76
N ASN A 252 -19.27 17.38 31.44
CA ASN A 252 -19.73 17.70 30.09
C ASN A 252 -19.20 19.04 29.54
N ASP A 253 -18.85 19.94 30.41
CA ASP A 253 -18.39 21.30 30.15
C ASP A 253 -16.87 21.48 30.30
N PHE A 254 -16.11 20.38 30.27
CA PHE A 254 -14.66 20.37 30.49
C PHE A 254 -13.91 21.36 29.57
N TYR A 255 -14.38 21.52 28.35
CA TYR A 255 -13.77 22.40 27.34
C TYR A 255 -13.94 23.91 27.72
N LEU A 256 -15.01 24.28 28.42
CA LEU A 256 -15.21 25.62 28.95
C LEU A 256 -14.32 25.88 30.18
N LYS A 257 -13.90 24.82 30.85
CA LYS A 257 -13.06 24.82 32.05
C LYS A 257 -11.62 24.36 31.77
N ALA A 258 -11.22 24.37 30.52
CA ALA A 258 -9.94 23.79 30.08
C ALA A 258 -8.73 24.39 30.81
N ASP A 259 -8.80 25.63 31.23
CA ASP A 259 -7.73 26.33 31.94
C ASP A 259 -7.87 26.25 33.49
N ASN A 260 -8.88 25.53 34.02
CA ASN A 260 -8.98 25.26 35.45
C ASN A 260 -7.91 24.28 35.90
N ILE A 261 -7.36 24.54 37.09
CA ILE A 261 -6.35 23.71 37.73
C ILE A 261 -7.02 22.46 38.30
N ILE A 262 -6.42 21.32 38.05
CA ILE A 262 -6.74 20.00 38.60
C ILE A 262 -5.51 19.40 39.27
N THR A 263 -5.74 18.57 40.28
CA THR A 263 -4.69 17.73 40.87
C THR A 263 -4.70 16.38 40.17
N THR A 264 -3.59 16.02 39.50
CA THR A 264 -3.42 14.73 38.85
C THR A 264 -3.25 13.59 39.86
N ASN A 265 -3.42 12.33 39.41
CA ASN A 265 -3.22 11.14 40.26
C ASN A 265 -1.83 11.06 40.91
N GLY A 266 -0.85 11.78 40.36
CA GLY A 266 0.50 11.91 40.93
C GLY A 266 0.68 13.12 41.85
N GLY A 267 -0.40 13.79 42.28
CA GLY A 267 -0.37 14.95 43.19
C GLY A 267 0.17 16.24 42.55
N ARG A 268 0.31 16.33 41.23
CA ARG A 268 0.77 17.53 40.51
C ARG A 268 -0.41 18.38 40.08
N GLU A 269 -0.28 19.68 40.26
CA GLU A 269 -1.27 20.64 39.75
C GLU A 269 -1.00 20.96 38.28
N LYS A 270 -2.04 20.88 37.45
CA LYS A 270 -2.04 21.21 36.01
C LYS A 270 -3.41 21.73 35.59
N THR A 271 -3.47 22.44 34.47
CA THR A 271 -4.76 22.73 33.83
C THR A 271 -5.30 21.48 33.13
N ILE A 272 -6.60 21.39 32.95
CA ILE A 272 -7.25 20.33 32.14
C ILE A 272 -6.64 20.29 30.75
N ARG A 273 -6.44 21.45 30.09
CA ARG A 273 -5.79 21.58 28.78
C ARG A 273 -4.40 20.93 28.79
N SER A 274 -3.58 21.26 29.78
CA SER A 274 -2.22 20.70 29.90
C SER A 274 -2.24 19.18 30.10
N GLN A 275 -3.24 18.65 30.83
CA GLN A 275 -3.38 17.22 31.01
C GLN A 275 -3.85 16.51 29.73
N ILE A 276 -4.74 17.14 28.95
CA ILE A 276 -5.15 16.68 27.63
C ILE A 276 -3.95 16.62 26.68
N HIS A 277 -3.13 17.67 26.63
CA HIS A 277 -1.90 17.69 25.82
C HIS A 277 -0.92 16.58 26.24
N GLN A 278 -0.82 16.27 27.53
CA GLN A 278 0.02 15.17 28.02
C GLN A 278 -0.46 13.80 27.50
N TYR A 279 -1.77 13.54 27.44
CA TYR A 279 -2.32 12.33 26.88
C TYR A 279 -2.09 12.26 25.36
N TRP A 280 -2.25 13.36 24.63
CA TRP A 280 -1.92 13.40 23.21
C TRP A 280 -0.43 13.17 22.94
N GLN A 281 0.44 13.76 23.77
CA GLN A 281 1.86 13.53 23.71
C GLN A 281 2.18 12.04 23.89
N GLN A 282 1.56 11.38 24.86
CA GLN A 282 1.71 9.94 25.08
C GLN A 282 1.33 9.14 23.83
N ILE A 283 0.18 9.42 23.21
CA ILE A 283 -0.29 8.74 22.01
C ILE A 283 0.65 9.01 20.83
N VAL A 284 0.85 10.28 20.50
CA VAL A 284 1.56 10.70 19.28
C VAL A 284 3.01 10.25 19.29
N TYR A 285 3.69 10.43 20.40
CA TYR A 285 5.09 9.99 20.51
C TYR A 285 5.23 8.47 20.48
N SER A 286 4.28 7.73 21.06
CA SER A 286 4.29 6.26 21.00
C SER A 286 4.09 5.72 19.59
N ILE A 287 3.14 6.26 18.82
CA ILE A 287 2.88 5.80 17.45
C ILE A 287 4.01 6.17 16.47
N ASN A 288 4.79 7.21 16.78
CA ASN A 288 5.96 7.60 15.98
C ASN A 288 7.25 6.83 16.35
N GLN A 289 7.20 6.00 17.40
CA GLN A 289 8.34 5.14 17.72
C GLN A 289 8.37 3.90 16.81
N PRO A 290 9.57 3.40 16.46
CA PRO A 290 9.70 2.13 15.76
C PRO A 290 9.08 1.00 16.58
N SER A 291 8.10 0.32 15.99
CA SER A 291 7.37 -0.76 16.63
C SER A 291 7.83 -2.13 16.15
N ALA A 292 8.11 -3.05 17.06
CA ALA A 292 8.46 -4.44 16.72
C ALA A 292 7.34 -5.13 15.92
N ALA A 293 6.07 -4.80 16.19
CA ALA A 293 4.91 -5.33 15.46
C ALA A 293 4.86 -4.91 13.98
N ARG A 294 5.62 -3.90 13.60
CA ARG A 294 5.75 -3.42 12.21
C ARG A 294 7.17 -3.52 11.66
N GLY A 295 7.97 -4.45 12.14
CA GLY A 295 9.34 -4.59 11.69
C GLY A 295 10.19 -3.36 11.96
N LEU A 296 10.00 -2.75 13.12
CA LEU A 296 10.67 -1.53 13.58
C LEU A 296 10.37 -0.29 12.72
N GLN A 297 9.21 -0.25 12.08
CA GLN A 297 8.65 0.94 11.46
C GLN A 297 7.63 1.59 12.39
N SER A 298 7.45 2.91 12.28
CA SER A 298 6.36 3.63 12.95
C SER A 298 5.00 3.16 12.42
N ALA A 299 3.97 3.22 13.26
CA ALA A 299 2.63 2.87 12.84
C ALA A 299 2.04 3.99 11.97
N PHE A 300 1.65 3.65 10.73
CA PHE A 300 1.00 4.60 9.84
C PHE A 300 -0.46 4.79 10.26
N VAL A 301 -0.73 5.85 11.00
CA VAL A 301 -2.06 6.16 11.57
C VAL A 301 -2.64 7.40 10.91
N ASN A 302 -3.95 7.41 10.69
CA ASN A 302 -4.69 8.58 10.21
C ASN A 302 -5.78 8.96 11.20
N PHE A 303 -5.88 10.27 11.50
CA PHE A 303 -6.96 10.90 12.25
C PHE A 303 -7.85 11.69 11.29
N ALA A 304 -9.16 11.66 11.55
CA ALA A 304 -10.12 12.44 10.79
C ALA A 304 -10.74 13.52 11.67
N TYR A 305 -10.96 14.68 11.04
CA TYR A 305 -11.68 15.81 11.59
C TYR A 305 -12.91 16.06 10.71
N PHE A 306 -13.93 16.59 11.30
CA PHE A 306 -15.22 16.80 10.67
C PHE A 306 -15.68 18.23 10.85
N ASP A 307 -16.35 18.79 9.84
CA ASP A 307 -17.20 19.94 10.03
C ASP A 307 -18.52 19.57 10.71
N LYS A 308 -19.31 20.56 11.06
CA LYS A 308 -20.58 20.37 11.78
C LYS A 308 -21.59 19.52 10.98
N GLU A 309 -21.60 19.63 9.66
CA GLU A 309 -22.52 18.88 8.80
C GLU A 309 -22.08 17.41 8.64
N PHE A 310 -20.79 17.15 8.51
CA PHE A 310 -20.25 15.79 8.56
C PHE A 310 -20.52 15.14 9.92
N PHE A 311 -20.28 15.87 11.01
CA PHE A 311 -20.58 15.37 12.35
C PHE A 311 -22.05 14.96 12.49
N LYS A 312 -23.00 15.82 12.11
CA LYS A 312 -24.44 15.51 12.13
C LYS A 312 -24.77 14.29 11.26
N GLY A 313 -24.21 14.22 10.05
CA GLY A 313 -24.49 13.14 9.12
C GLY A 313 -23.92 11.80 9.54
N MET A 314 -22.73 11.79 10.17
CA MET A 314 -22.05 10.56 10.59
C MET A 314 -22.44 10.10 11.99
N PHE A 315 -22.66 11.02 12.93
CA PHE A 315 -22.83 10.72 14.34
C PHE A 315 -24.19 11.13 14.92
N GLY A 316 -25.11 11.67 14.11
CA GLY A 316 -26.46 12.05 14.58
C GLY A 316 -27.25 10.89 15.18
N GLY A 317 -27.05 9.67 14.69
CA GLY A 317 -27.66 8.44 15.22
C GLY A 317 -26.76 7.62 16.14
N PHE A 318 -25.59 8.13 16.51
CA PHE A 318 -24.60 7.41 17.30
C PHE A 318 -24.87 7.49 18.80
N TYR A 319 -24.62 6.41 19.53
CA TYR A 319 -24.66 6.32 20.98
C TYR A 319 -23.40 5.62 21.51
N PHE A 320 -22.82 6.17 22.55
CA PHE A 320 -21.78 5.47 23.32
C PHE A 320 -22.38 4.25 24.07
N PRO A 321 -21.54 3.31 24.54
CA PRO A 321 -22.03 2.11 25.24
C PRO A 321 -22.86 2.36 26.48
N ASP A 322 -22.75 3.54 27.11
CA ASP A 322 -23.54 3.98 28.25
C ASP A 322 -24.85 4.71 27.87
N GLY A 323 -25.17 4.76 26.57
CA GLY A 323 -26.38 5.40 26.04
C GLY A 323 -26.28 6.92 25.88
N THR A 324 -25.14 7.54 26.18
CA THR A 324 -24.93 8.98 25.96
C THR A 324 -24.65 9.27 24.48
N LYS A 325 -24.92 10.49 24.03
CA LYS A 325 -24.66 10.96 22.67
C LYS A 325 -23.44 11.86 22.61
N PRO A 326 -22.70 11.85 21.48
CA PRO A 326 -21.70 12.88 21.25
C PRO A 326 -22.37 14.24 21.02
N ASP A 327 -21.68 15.32 21.33
CA ASP A 327 -22.06 16.67 20.96
C ASP A 327 -20.96 17.37 20.16
N TRP A 328 -21.40 18.32 19.36
CA TRP A 328 -20.53 19.04 18.44
C TRP A 328 -19.55 19.97 19.16
N GLU A 329 -19.98 20.69 20.16
CA GLU A 329 -19.23 21.75 20.80
C GLU A 329 -17.95 21.21 21.46
N SER A 330 -18.06 20.13 22.21
CA SER A 330 -16.90 19.48 22.85
C SER A 330 -16.00 18.80 21.83
N LEU A 331 -16.55 18.14 20.81
CA LEU A 331 -15.72 17.55 19.76
C LEU A 331 -15.00 18.61 18.91
N ASN A 332 -15.68 19.67 18.51
CA ASN A 332 -15.09 20.76 17.74
C ASN A 332 -13.94 21.42 18.50
N TRP A 333 -14.09 21.64 19.80
CA TRP A 333 -13.02 22.14 20.64
C TRP A 333 -11.83 21.18 20.67
N ILE A 334 -12.04 19.88 20.90
CA ILE A 334 -10.99 18.86 20.91
C ILE A 334 -10.27 18.80 19.56
N GLN A 335 -11.00 18.84 18.43
CA GLN A 335 -10.41 18.80 17.09
C GLN A 335 -9.49 20.00 16.85
N LYS A 336 -9.97 21.20 17.11
CA LYS A 336 -9.19 22.43 16.92
C LYS A 336 -7.97 22.48 17.84
N GLU A 337 -8.15 22.14 19.10
CA GLU A 337 -7.06 22.10 20.09
C GLU A 337 -5.99 21.08 19.72
N PHE A 338 -6.41 19.87 19.26
CA PHE A 338 -5.45 18.85 18.83
C PHE A 338 -4.64 19.31 17.61
N MET A 339 -5.27 19.84 16.57
CA MET A 339 -4.58 20.32 15.38
C MET A 339 -3.54 21.38 15.71
N GLN A 340 -3.91 22.37 16.54
CA GLN A 340 -3.01 23.46 16.95
C GLN A 340 -1.86 22.94 17.81
N TRP A 341 -2.14 22.07 18.76
CA TRP A 341 -1.14 21.43 19.59
C TRP A 341 -0.18 20.58 18.74
N PHE A 342 -0.71 19.78 17.84
CA PHE A 342 0.11 18.88 17.00
C PHE A 342 1.00 19.64 16.02
N ASN A 343 0.49 20.73 15.42
CA ASN A 343 1.30 21.62 14.60
C ASN A 343 2.47 22.22 15.41
N ALA A 344 2.21 22.68 16.63
CA ALA A 344 3.25 23.18 17.54
C ALA A 344 4.27 22.11 17.94
N GLU A 345 3.85 20.85 18.15
CA GLU A 345 4.76 19.75 18.47
C GLU A 345 5.65 19.37 17.27
N ARG A 346 5.12 19.41 16.06
CA ARG A 346 5.89 19.17 14.82
C ARG A 346 7.02 20.17 14.59
N LEU A 347 6.90 21.39 15.11
CA LEU A 347 7.98 22.36 15.07
C LEU A 347 9.13 22.01 16.02
N LYS A 348 8.89 21.19 17.05
CA LYS A 348 9.91 20.78 18.04
C LYS A 348 10.66 19.52 17.59
N CYS A 349 9.97 18.58 16.92
CA CYS A 349 10.53 17.32 16.47
C CYS A 349 9.76 16.76 15.26
N MET A 350 10.42 15.90 14.49
CA MET A 350 9.80 15.29 13.32
C MET A 350 8.79 14.23 13.77
N LEU A 351 7.51 14.56 13.72
CA LEU A 351 6.38 13.68 13.96
C LEU A 351 5.61 13.47 12.68
N THR A 352 5.76 12.29 12.07
CA THR A 352 5.11 11.95 10.78
C THR A 352 3.64 11.60 10.99
N PHE A 353 3.31 10.98 12.10
CA PHE A 353 1.97 10.47 12.41
C PHE A 353 1.36 11.13 13.66
N PRO A 354 0.03 11.26 13.70
CA PRO A 354 -0.95 10.83 12.70
C PRO A 354 -0.92 11.69 11.43
N VAL A 355 -1.23 11.05 10.29
CA VAL A 355 -1.66 11.81 9.10
C VAL A 355 -3.05 12.34 9.39
N GLU A 356 -3.30 13.59 9.07
CA GLU A 356 -4.54 14.28 9.40
C GLU A 356 -5.39 14.53 8.15
N SER A 357 -6.70 14.34 8.28
CA SER A 357 -7.66 14.58 7.19
C SER A 357 -8.87 15.35 7.72
N PHE A 358 -9.12 16.55 7.20
CA PHE A 358 -10.29 17.37 7.57
C PHE A 358 -11.38 17.26 6.51
N ALA A 359 -12.57 16.81 6.89
CA ALA A 359 -13.71 16.66 6.01
C ALA A 359 -14.62 17.90 6.07
N LEU A 360 -14.88 18.51 4.90
CA LEU A 360 -15.73 19.69 4.76
C LEU A 360 -16.84 19.44 3.74
N ILE A 361 -18.05 19.90 4.05
CA ILE A 361 -19.17 19.95 3.09
C ILE A 361 -19.14 21.25 2.31
N TYR A 362 -19.00 21.12 0.98
CA TYR A 362 -19.16 22.21 0.03
C TYR A 362 -20.31 21.88 -0.93
N LYS A 363 -21.37 22.67 -0.88
CA LYS A 363 -22.57 22.45 -1.66
C LYS A 363 -23.22 23.79 -1.97
N ASP A 364 -23.85 23.91 -3.15
CA ASP A 364 -24.51 25.14 -3.61
C ASP A 364 -23.56 26.34 -3.64
N ASN A 365 -22.30 26.11 -4.05
CA ASN A 365 -21.21 27.08 -4.14
C ASN A 365 -20.77 27.72 -2.80
N GLU A 366 -21.02 27.04 -1.66
CA GLU A 366 -20.61 27.51 -0.33
C GLU A 366 -20.19 26.36 0.57
N PHE A 367 -19.30 26.65 1.51
CA PHE A 367 -19.07 25.75 2.64
C PHE A 367 -20.25 25.83 3.59
N LYS A 368 -20.82 24.66 3.96
CA LYS A 368 -21.98 24.62 4.85
C LYS A 368 -21.62 24.92 6.32
N ASP A 369 -20.35 24.81 6.66
CA ASP A 369 -19.77 25.26 7.92
C ASP A 369 -18.59 26.21 7.63
N GLU A 370 -18.92 27.51 7.54
CA GLU A 370 -17.92 28.57 7.24
C GLU A 370 -16.86 28.68 8.35
N GLU A 371 -17.21 28.42 9.61
CA GLU A 371 -16.29 28.49 10.75
C GLU A 371 -15.18 27.43 10.61
N SER A 372 -15.58 26.19 10.32
CA SER A 372 -14.62 25.10 10.07
C SER A 372 -13.78 25.36 8.83
N ALA A 373 -14.35 25.87 7.74
CA ALA A 373 -13.61 26.19 6.52
C ALA A 373 -12.57 27.31 6.75
N LYS A 374 -12.95 28.34 7.53
CA LYS A 374 -12.04 29.43 7.94
C LYS A 374 -10.89 28.90 8.80
N PHE A 375 -11.20 28.08 9.78
CA PHE A 375 -10.20 27.43 10.64
C PHE A 375 -9.20 26.62 9.82
N VAL A 376 -9.65 25.80 8.87
CA VAL A 376 -8.80 25.05 7.96
C VAL A 376 -7.87 25.95 7.15
N ALA A 377 -8.38 27.06 6.62
CA ALA A 377 -7.58 28.02 5.88
C ALA A 377 -6.53 28.71 6.76
N GLU A 378 -6.86 29.04 8.01
CA GLU A 378 -5.93 29.62 8.98
C GLU A 378 -4.81 28.63 9.36
N GLU A 379 -5.13 27.35 9.54
CA GLU A 379 -4.12 26.33 9.83
C GLU A 379 -3.17 26.11 8.64
N TYR A 380 -3.67 26.12 7.40
CA TYR A 380 -2.78 26.13 6.22
C TYR A 380 -1.89 27.37 6.16
N ALA A 381 -2.43 28.53 6.49
CA ALA A 381 -1.65 29.78 6.52
C ALA A 381 -0.56 29.75 7.60
N ARG A 382 -0.75 29.00 8.68
CA ARG A 382 0.25 28.75 9.74
C ARG A 382 1.30 27.69 9.37
N GLY A 383 1.20 27.09 8.15
CA GLY A 383 2.10 26.06 7.67
C GLY A 383 1.79 24.65 8.18
N HIS A 384 0.60 24.42 8.75
CA HIS A 384 0.20 23.07 9.16
C HIS A 384 -0.01 22.17 7.94
N SER A 385 0.54 20.95 7.97
CA SER A 385 0.47 19.98 6.90
C SER A 385 -0.58 18.91 7.20
N PHE A 386 -1.71 18.97 6.51
CA PHE A 386 -2.82 18.00 6.60
C PHE A 386 -3.57 17.93 5.26
N PHE A 387 -4.55 17.02 5.16
CA PHE A 387 -5.37 16.87 3.97
C PHE A 387 -6.76 17.44 4.20
N THR A 388 -7.32 18.12 3.19
CA THR A 388 -8.72 18.54 3.19
C THR A 388 -9.51 17.65 2.25
N TYR A 389 -10.57 17.05 2.76
CA TYR A 389 -11.53 16.27 2.00
C TYR A 389 -12.81 17.09 1.82
N ILE A 390 -13.07 17.53 0.60
CA ILE A 390 -14.24 18.33 0.26
C ILE A 390 -15.26 17.46 -0.47
N SER A 391 -16.49 17.43 0.01
CA SER A 391 -17.58 16.66 -0.58
C SER A 391 -18.88 17.47 -0.57
N ASP A 392 -19.78 17.15 -1.48
CA ASP A 392 -21.14 17.68 -1.54
C ASP A 392 -22.12 16.92 -0.65
N THR A 393 -21.70 15.76 -0.15
CA THR A 393 -22.50 14.88 0.69
C THR A 393 -21.67 14.25 1.79
N VAL A 394 -22.34 13.81 2.89
CA VAL A 394 -21.74 13.01 3.95
C VAL A 394 -21.66 11.51 3.62
N ASP A 395 -21.90 11.13 2.35
CA ASP A 395 -21.95 9.72 1.93
C ASP A 395 -20.59 9.12 1.61
N SER A 396 -19.53 9.84 1.86
CA SER A 396 -18.17 9.36 1.64
C SER A 396 -17.22 9.90 2.69
N LEU A 397 -16.23 9.09 3.04
CA LEU A 397 -15.18 9.43 3.98
C LEU A 397 -13.83 9.22 3.32
N SER A 398 -12.92 10.19 3.47
CA SER A 398 -11.53 9.99 3.13
C SER A 398 -10.87 9.16 4.21
N SER A 399 -10.23 8.05 3.82
CA SER A 399 -9.31 7.32 4.67
C SER A 399 -7.87 7.75 4.39
N CYS A 400 -6.92 7.19 5.14
CA CYS A 400 -5.48 7.42 4.99
C CYS A 400 -4.95 7.37 3.55
N CYS A 401 -5.54 6.55 2.69
CA CYS A 401 -5.17 6.42 1.28
C CYS A 401 -5.89 7.40 0.36
N ARG A 402 -6.58 8.40 0.92
CA ARG A 402 -7.26 9.45 0.15
C ARG A 402 -8.33 8.94 -0.81
N LEU A 403 -8.82 7.75 -0.56
CA LEU A 403 -9.86 7.14 -1.36
C LEU A 403 -11.21 7.72 -0.98
N LYS A 404 -11.99 8.14 -1.98
CA LYS A 404 -13.40 8.42 -1.81
C LYS A 404 -14.13 7.10 -1.58
N ASN A 405 -14.33 6.74 -0.34
CA ASN A 405 -15.04 5.53 0.03
C ASN A 405 -16.52 5.87 0.25
N LYS A 406 -17.36 5.43 -0.67
CA LYS A 406 -18.80 5.64 -0.51
C LYS A 406 -19.28 4.86 0.70
N ILE A 407 -19.91 5.56 1.63
CA ILE A 407 -20.55 4.98 2.81
C ILE A 407 -21.77 4.18 2.33
N LYS A 408 -21.70 2.86 2.40
CA LYS A 408 -22.77 1.98 1.91
C LYS A 408 -23.97 1.92 2.87
N THR A 409 -23.72 2.11 4.18
CA THR A 409 -24.74 2.10 5.22
C THR A 409 -24.36 3.10 6.31
N LYS A 410 -25.28 3.97 6.70
CA LYS A 410 -25.15 4.90 7.82
C LYS A 410 -25.73 4.30 9.11
N GLU A 411 -25.90 2.99 9.15
CA GLU A 411 -26.52 2.31 10.28
C GLU A 411 -25.55 2.26 11.46
N PHE A 412 -26.08 2.61 12.61
CA PHE A 412 -25.46 2.40 13.90
C PHE A 412 -26.08 1.16 14.58
N ASN A 413 -25.26 0.34 15.18
CA ASN A 413 -25.72 -0.70 16.09
C ASN A 413 -24.81 -0.80 17.33
N PHE A 414 -25.37 -1.28 18.44
CA PHE A 414 -24.66 -1.39 19.71
C PHE A 414 -23.59 -2.50 19.76
N THR A 415 -23.44 -3.29 18.71
CA THR A 415 -22.40 -4.33 18.62
C THR A 415 -21.18 -3.82 17.87
N ASN A 416 -21.40 -3.19 16.70
CA ASN A 416 -20.33 -2.83 15.76
C ASN A 416 -20.15 -1.31 15.61
N GLY A 417 -20.96 -0.51 16.29
CA GLY A 417 -20.89 0.95 16.21
C GLY A 417 -21.35 1.52 14.88
N ASN A 418 -20.70 2.58 14.41
CA ASN A 418 -21.02 3.22 13.15
C ASN A 418 -20.43 2.44 11.96
N MET A 419 -21.28 1.69 11.29
CA MET A 419 -20.86 0.86 10.16
C MET A 419 -20.40 1.65 8.92
N GLY A 420 -20.74 2.95 8.85
CA GLY A 420 -20.32 3.82 7.74
C GLY A 420 -18.82 4.12 7.71
N ILE A 421 -18.13 3.95 8.82
CA ILE A 421 -16.69 4.19 8.96
C ILE A 421 -15.86 3.01 8.46
N GLN A 422 -16.41 1.80 8.49
CA GLN A 422 -15.73 0.58 8.07
C GLN A 422 -15.49 0.59 6.56
N THR A 423 -14.29 0.97 6.14
CA THR A 423 -13.89 1.04 4.73
C THR A 423 -12.38 0.88 4.58
N GLY A 424 -11.86 0.96 3.37
CA GLY A 424 -10.43 0.86 3.10
C GLY A 424 -10.15 0.16 1.79
N SER A 425 -8.90 -0.26 1.59
CA SER A 425 -8.48 -1.00 0.42
C SER A 425 -7.90 -2.36 0.79
N LYS A 426 -8.34 -3.41 0.11
CA LYS A 426 -7.76 -4.77 0.23
C LYS A 426 -6.43 -4.84 -0.48
N SER A 427 -6.34 -4.19 -1.64
CA SER A 427 -5.20 -4.25 -2.53
C SER A 427 -5.19 -3.03 -3.44
N VAL A 428 -4.01 -2.48 -3.69
CA VAL A 428 -3.80 -1.38 -4.64
C VAL A 428 -2.83 -1.85 -5.72
N ILE A 429 -3.27 -1.76 -6.97
CA ILE A 429 -2.43 -1.96 -8.16
C ILE A 429 -2.48 -0.68 -8.98
N THR A 430 -1.35 -0.03 -9.14
CA THR A 430 -1.23 1.23 -9.87
C THR A 430 -0.79 0.98 -11.31
N LEU A 431 -1.51 1.58 -12.25
CA LEU A 431 -1.16 1.59 -13.67
C LEU A 431 -0.11 2.66 -13.94
N ASN A 432 0.94 2.32 -14.65
CA ASN A 432 1.91 3.27 -15.18
C ASN A 432 1.43 3.79 -16.55
N LEU A 433 0.61 4.84 -16.52
CA LEU A 433 0.01 5.39 -17.74
C LEU A 433 1.06 5.90 -18.73
N ASN A 434 2.15 6.46 -18.24
CA ASN A 434 3.24 6.89 -19.12
C ASN A 434 3.78 5.71 -19.96
N ARG A 435 4.09 4.59 -19.31
CA ARG A 435 4.58 3.38 -19.99
C ARG A 435 3.50 2.79 -20.90
N ILE A 436 2.28 2.67 -20.40
CA ILE A 436 1.15 2.09 -21.14
C ILE A 436 0.88 2.86 -22.44
N ILE A 437 0.89 4.19 -22.39
CA ILE A 437 0.61 5.02 -23.56
C ILE A 437 1.77 4.99 -24.55
N GLN A 438 3.02 4.99 -24.08
CA GLN A 438 4.17 4.82 -24.96
C GLN A 438 4.18 3.44 -25.64
N ASP A 439 3.90 2.37 -24.92
CA ASP A 439 3.81 1.02 -25.47
C ASP A 439 2.66 0.93 -26.49
N TRP A 440 1.49 1.47 -26.16
CA TRP A 440 0.38 1.57 -27.12
C TRP A 440 0.80 2.33 -28.38
N TRP A 441 1.45 3.48 -28.24
CA TRP A 441 1.92 4.29 -29.37
C TRP A 441 2.88 3.53 -30.27
N ASN A 442 3.69 2.66 -29.72
CA ASN A 442 4.69 1.85 -30.43
C ASN A 442 4.13 0.53 -30.99
N THR A 443 2.91 0.13 -30.64
CA THR A 443 2.30 -1.06 -31.27
C THR A 443 2.12 -0.84 -32.78
N LYS A 444 2.32 -1.88 -33.58
CA LYS A 444 1.94 -1.88 -34.99
C LYS A 444 0.42 -1.98 -35.04
N GLU A 445 -0.25 -1.03 -35.65
CA GLU A 445 -1.69 -1.21 -35.94
C GLU A 445 -1.83 -2.30 -36.98
N THR A 446 -2.66 -3.30 -36.68
CA THR A 446 -2.95 -4.42 -37.61
C THR A 446 -3.90 -4.02 -38.74
N LYS A 447 -4.37 -2.78 -38.78
CA LYS A 447 -5.12 -2.20 -39.89
C LYS A 447 -4.57 -0.79 -40.16
N GLU A 448 -3.87 -0.66 -41.27
CA GLU A 448 -3.69 0.62 -41.91
C GLU A 448 -5.09 1.14 -42.27
N TYR A 449 -5.59 2.10 -41.52
CA TYR A 449 -6.62 2.96 -42.05
C TYR A 449 -5.90 3.88 -43.06
N ASN A 450 -5.83 3.42 -44.32
CA ASN A 450 -5.59 4.29 -45.44
C ASN A 450 -6.81 5.26 -45.51
N VAL A 451 -6.75 6.34 -44.77
CA VAL A 451 -7.58 7.50 -45.06
C VAL A 451 -6.88 8.14 -46.24
N ASP A 452 -7.43 7.93 -47.42
CA ASP A 452 -7.09 8.71 -48.62
C ASP A 452 -7.38 10.16 -48.32
N ILE A 453 -6.32 10.95 -48.03
CA ILE A 453 -6.40 12.38 -47.73
C ILE A 453 -6.45 13.13 -49.09
N THR A 454 -7.39 12.82 -49.95
CA THR A 454 -7.58 13.51 -51.23
C THR A 454 -8.92 14.22 -51.40
N GLU A 455 -9.73 14.32 -50.36
CA GLU A 455 -10.87 15.24 -50.36
C GLU A 455 -10.77 16.21 -49.19
N GLU A 456 -11.00 17.50 -49.48
CA GLU A 456 -11.08 18.60 -48.51
C GLU A 456 -12.15 18.32 -47.45
N ILE A 457 -11.80 17.54 -46.44
CA ILE A 457 -12.59 17.43 -45.21
C ILE A 457 -12.25 18.64 -44.38
N SER A 458 -13.26 19.47 -44.13
CA SER A 458 -13.18 20.66 -43.31
C SER A 458 -12.45 20.31 -42.00
N LYS A 459 -11.41 21.07 -41.67
CA LYS A 459 -10.47 20.89 -40.57
C LYS A 459 -11.08 20.78 -39.16
N THR A 460 -12.40 20.70 -39.01
CA THR A 460 -13.10 20.84 -37.73
C THR A 460 -13.73 19.56 -37.19
N GLU A 461 -13.92 18.49 -37.97
CA GLU A 461 -14.67 17.30 -37.48
C GLU A 461 -13.84 16.02 -37.34
N VAL A 462 -12.67 15.93 -37.93
CA VAL A 462 -11.83 14.70 -37.89
C VAL A 462 -10.81 14.69 -36.72
N ILE A 463 -10.63 15.79 -36.01
CA ILE A 463 -9.61 15.97 -34.97
C ILE A 463 -10.03 15.36 -33.63
N VAL A 464 -11.28 15.04 -33.40
CA VAL A 464 -11.81 14.65 -32.07
C VAL A 464 -11.47 13.21 -31.67
N ASP A 465 -11.16 12.33 -32.62
CA ASP A 465 -11.00 10.89 -32.32
C ASP A 465 -9.58 10.31 -32.50
N CYS A 466 -8.56 11.16 -32.65
CA CYS A 466 -7.19 10.70 -32.91
C CYS A 466 -6.12 11.53 -32.19
N TYR A 467 -5.03 10.88 -31.77
CA TYR A 467 -3.80 11.56 -31.36
C TYR A 467 -2.77 11.55 -32.49
N ARG A 468 -2.01 12.63 -32.63
CA ARG A 468 -0.99 12.79 -33.66
C ARG A 468 0.36 13.22 -33.08
N ILE A 469 1.43 12.49 -33.45
CA ILE A 469 2.83 12.88 -33.17
C ILE A 469 3.61 12.74 -34.48
N GLY A 470 4.05 13.88 -35.06
CA GLY A 470 4.65 13.90 -36.40
C GLY A 470 3.65 13.39 -37.45
N ASP A 471 4.10 12.41 -38.25
CA ASP A 471 3.26 11.79 -39.30
C ASP A 471 2.44 10.60 -38.80
N LYS A 472 2.64 10.18 -37.55
CA LYS A 472 1.93 9.04 -36.96
C LYS A 472 0.63 9.48 -36.30
N ILE A 473 -0.46 8.80 -36.64
CA ILE A 473 -1.81 9.04 -36.10
C ILE A 473 -2.32 7.74 -35.49
N LYS A 474 -2.93 7.81 -34.31
CA LYS A 474 -3.59 6.68 -33.65
C LYS A 474 -4.95 7.07 -33.10
N SER A 475 -5.93 6.19 -33.27
CA SER A 475 -7.31 6.44 -32.84
C SER A 475 -7.46 6.31 -31.32
N ILE A 476 -8.34 7.17 -30.76
CA ILE A 476 -8.77 7.10 -29.34
C ILE A 476 -9.42 5.75 -29.05
N LYS A 477 -10.13 5.17 -30.02
CA LYS A 477 -10.73 3.83 -29.90
C LYS A 477 -9.67 2.77 -29.64
N SER A 478 -8.55 2.76 -30.36
CA SER A 478 -7.46 1.80 -30.14
C SER A 478 -6.79 1.99 -28.78
N LEU A 479 -6.68 3.21 -28.27
CA LEU A 479 -6.21 3.49 -26.92
C LEU A 479 -7.14 2.91 -25.87
N LYS A 480 -8.45 3.11 -26.03
CA LYS A 480 -9.47 2.55 -25.13
C LYS A 480 -9.40 1.03 -25.10
N GLU A 481 -9.28 0.37 -26.26
CA GLU A 481 -9.15 -1.08 -26.38
C GLU A 481 -7.85 -1.58 -25.71
N TYR A 482 -6.73 -0.90 -25.90
CA TYR A 482 -5.44 -1.26 -25.33
C TYR A 482 -5.45 -1.16 -23.79
N ILE A 483 -5.95 -0.06 -23.25
CA ILE A 483 -6.06 0.12 -21.78
C ILE A 483 -7.03 -0.90 -21.19
N THR A 484 -8.16 -1.19 -21.86
CA THR A 484 -9.14 -2.18 -21.41
C THR A 484 -8.53 -3.58 -21.35
N ALA A 485 -7.70 -3.98 -22.33
CA ALA A 485 -7.01 -5.26 -22.30
C ALA A 485 -6.02 -5.40 -21.14
N ILE A 486 -5.39 -4.30 -20.73
CA ILE A 486 -4.55 -4.27 -19.53
C ILE A 486 -5.41 -4.38 -18.27
N LEU A 487 -6.49 -3.62 -18.19
CA LEU A 487 -7.42 -3.65 -17.06
C LEU A 487 -8.03 -5.05 -16.86
N ASP A 488 -8.42 -5.75 -17.92
CA ASP A 488 -9.00 -7.10 -17.84
C ASP A 488 -8.08 -8.10 -17.11
N ARG A 489 -6.76 -8.00 -17.30
CA ARG A 489 -5.82 -8.83 -16.55
C ARG A 489 -5.57 -8.30 -15.14
N VAL A 490 -5.56 -7.00 -14.94
CA VAL A 490 -5.42 -6.38 -13.60
C VAL A 490 -6.60 -6.76 -12.69
N TYR A 491 -7.83 -6.83 -13.22
CA TYR A 491 -8.98 -7.34 -12.46
C TYR A 491 -8.77 -8.81 -12.05
N LYS A 492 -8.21 -9.65 -12.90
CA LYS A 492 -7.87 -11.04 -12.52
C LYS A 492 -6.84 -11.07 -11.38
N TYR A 493 -5.83 -10.20 -11.42
CA TYR A 493 -4.84 -10.09 -10.33
C TYR A 493 -5.50 -9.67 -9.02
N HIS A 494 -6.39 -8.70 -9.06
CA HIS A 494 -7.15 -8.26 -7.89
C HIS A 494 -8.07 -9.36 -7.35
N ILE A 495 -8.74 -10.13 -8.22
CA ILE A 495 -9.61 -11.22 -7.80
C ILE A 495 -8.77 -12.33 -7.14
N ALA A 496 -7.64 -12.72 -7.73
CA ALA A 496 -6.75 -13.71 -7.12
C ALA A 496 -6.25 -13.25 -5.74
N TYR A 497 -5.88 -11.98 -5.60
CA TYR A 497 -5.47 -11.42 -4.32
C TYR A 497 -6.62 -11.36 -3.30
N ASN A 498 -7.83 -11.03 -3.74
CA ASN A 498 -9.04 -11.08 -2.90
C ASN A 498 -9.29 -12.47 -2.33
N GLU A 499 -9.22 -13.50 -3.18
CA GLU A 499 -9.42 -14.88 -2.75
C GLU A 499 -8.33 -15.35 -1.77
N LEU A 500 -7.07 -14.95 -1.98
CA LEU A 500 -5.99 -15.20 -1.01
C LEU A 500 -6.27 -14.53 0.34
N LEU A 501 -6.85 -13.33 0.37
CA LEU A 501 -7.24 -12.68 1.63
C LEU A 501 -8.39 -13.41 2.32
N TRP A 502 -9.33 -13.98 1.57
CA TRP A 502 -10.38 -14.82 2.13
C TRP A 502 -9.82 -16.14 2.68
N ASP A 503 -8.85 -16.76 2.02
CA ASP A 503 -8.12 -17.93 2.56
C ASP A 503 -7.49 -17.59 3.92
N MET A 504 -6.87 -16.39 4.07
CA MET A 504 -6.29 -15.91 5.34
C MET A 504 -7.38 -15.64 6.41
N TYR A 505 -8.51 -15.07 5.99
CA TYR A 505 -9.65 -14.81 6.88
C TYR A 505 -10.23 -16.12 7.43
N ASP A 506 -10.44 -17.12 6.58
CA ASP A 506 -10.98 -18.43 6.96
C ASP A 506 -10.02 -19.20 7.89
N ALA A 507 -8.72 -19.06 7.64
CA ALA A 507 -7.66 -19.60 8.49
C ALA A 507 -7.48 -18.86 9.84
N ASN A 508 -8.32 -17.87 10.18
CA ASN A 508 -8.24 -17.03 11.38
C ASN A 508 -6.95 -16.20 11.53
N LEU A 509 -6.27 -15.90 10.41
CA LEU A 509 -5.05 -15.08 10.42
C LEU A 509 -5.34 -13.57 10.43
N LEU A 510 -6.58 -13.16 10.23
CA LEU A 510 -7.04 -11.77 10.22
C LEU A 510 -8.13 -11.53 11.28
N PRO A 511 -7.81 -11.63 12.59
CA PRO A 511 -8.80 -11.57 13.68
C PRO A 511 -9.55 -10.25 13.78
N VAL A 512 -8.98 -9.14 13.30
CA VAL A 512 -9.59 -7.81 13.31
C VAL A 512 -10.94 -7.76 12.58
N TYR A 513 -11.11 -8.58 11.52
CA TYR A 513 -12.36 -8.68 10.78
C TYR A 513 -13.43 -9.43 11.60
N LYS A 514 -13.08 -10.57 12.17
CA LYS A 514 -14.00 -11.37 13.00
C LYS A 514 -14.37 -10.67 14.30
N ALA A 515 -13.50 -9.80 14.79
CA ALA A 515 -13.77 -8.96 15.96
C ALA A 515 -14.70 -7.77 15.69
N GLY A 516 -15.12 -7.55 14.43
CA GLY A 516 -16.10 -6.51 14.06
C GLY A 516 -15.54 -5.11 13.86
N PHE A 517 -14.22 -4.93 13.87
CA PHE A 517 -13.60 -3.62 13.61
C PHE A 517 -13.75 -3.17 12.16
N ILE A 518 -13.78 -4.13 11.23
CA ILE A 518 -14.01 -3.91 9.82
C ILE A 518 -14.62 -5.16 9.18
N ASP A 519 -15.28 -4.99 8.04
CA ASP A 519 -15.82 -6.06 7.20
C ASP A 519 -15.04 -6.13 5.88
N LEU A 520 -14.48 -7.29 5.56
CA LEU A 520 -13.71 -7.51 4.34
C LEU A 520 -14.53 -7.20 3.06
N ASN A 521 -15.85 -7.40 3.09
CA ASN A 521 -16.75 -7.06 1.97
C ASN A 521 -16.94 -5.54 1.77
N LYS A 522 -16.57 -4.71 2.74
CA LYS A 522 -16.70 -3.24 2.64
C LYS A 522 -15.45 -2.57 2.07
N GLN A 523 -14.33 -3.28 2.00
CA GLN A 523 -13.09 -2.76 1.44
C GLN A 523 -13.07 -2.87 -0.09
N TYR A 524 -12.31 -1.98 -0.72
CA TYR A 524 -12.17 -1.88 -2.17
C TYR A 524 -10.91 -2.58 -2.68
N LEU A 525 -10.97 -2.98 -3.95
CA LEU A 525 -9.82 -3.30 -4.78
C LEU A 525 -9.51 -2.05 -5.61
N THR A 526 -8.34 -1.48 -5.44
CA THR A 526 -8.06 -0.12 -5.92
C THR A 526 -7.18 -0.13 -7.15
N ILE A 527 -7.64 0.53 -8.21
CA ILE A 527 -6.85 0.85 -9.40
C ILE A 527 -6.18 2.21 -9.16
N GLY A 528 -4.88 2.21 -8.92
CA GLY A 528 -4.08 3.43 -8.83
C GLY A 528 -3.67 3.93 -10.21
N LEU A 529 -3.43 5.23 -10.34
CA LEU A 529 -2.96 5.87 -11.56
C LEU A 529 -1.69 6.65 -11.30
N ASN A 530 -0.69 6.44 -12.13
CA ASN A 530 0.59 7.14 -12.09
C ASN A 530 1.01 7.54 -13.51
N GLY A 531 1.76 8.63 -13.63
CA GLY A 531 2.33 9.06 -14.92
C GLY A 531 1.31 9.69 -15.88
N LEU A 532 0.18 10.22 -15.39
CA LEU A 532 -0.86 10.85 -16.22
C LEU A 532 -0.34 12.08 -16.96
N ASN A 533 0.40 12.97 -16.27
CA ASN A 533 1.00 14.15 -16.87
C ASN A 533 2.03 13.77 -17.93
N GLN A 534 2.94 12.85 -17.62
CA GLN A 534 3.96 12.39 -18.55
C GLN A 534 3.36 11.69 -19.78
N ALA A 535 2.24 11.00 -19.60
CA ALA A 535 1.50 10.41 -20.69
C ALA A 535 0.86 11.46 -21.60
N ALA A 536 0.30 12.54 -21.03
CA ALA A 536 -0.23 13.67 -21.78
C ALA A 536 0.88 14.41 -22.54
N GLU A 537 1.98 14.75 -21.86
CA GLU A 537 3.14 15.40 -22.47
C GLU A 537 3.73 14.58 -23.63
N PHE A 538 3.80 13.25 -23.48
CA PHE A 538 4.24 12.36 -24.56
C PHE A 538 3.35 12.48 -25.81
N LEU A 539 2.04 12.68 -25.61
CA LEU A 539 1.07 12.89 -26.71
C LEU A 539 1.07 14.35 -27.24
N GLY A 540 1.95 15.21 -26.73
CA GLY A 540 2.01 16.62 -27.11
C GLY A 540 0.97 17.50 -26.44
N ILE A 541 0.27 16.99 -25.41
CA ILE A 541 -0.75 17.72 -24.66
C ILE A 541 -0.07 18.45 -23.49
N SER A 542 -0.21 19.78 -23.46
CA SER A 542 0.34 20.60 -22.38
C SER A 542 -0.45 20.41 -21.07
N CYS A 543 0.26 20.04 -19.99
CA CYS A 543 -0.34 19.81 -18.66
C CYS A 543 -0.65 21.14 -17.96
N ASN A 544 -1.64 21.85 -18.42
CA ASN A 544 -2.14 23.08 -17.82
C ASN A 544 -3.67 23.10 -17.84
N ASP A 545 -4.27 24.22 -17.44
CA ASP A 545 -5.73 24.40 -17.45
C ASP A 545 -6.26 24.67 -18.88
N ASN A 546 -6.18 23.64 -19.73
CA ASN A 546 -6.70 23.68 -21.09
C ASN A 546 -7.68 22.54 -21.36
N LYS A 547 -8.47 22.68 -22.42
CA LYS A 547 -9.50 21.72 -22.79
C LYS A 547 -8.89 20.34 -23.17
N GLU A 548 -7.78 20.32 -23.88
CA GLU A 548 -7.16 19.07 -24.37
C GLU A 548 -6.70 18.19 -23.22
N TYR A 549 -6.08 18.78 -22.21
CA TYR A 549 -5.64 18.04 -21.03
C TYR A 549 -6.82 17.52 -20.20
N LYS A 550 -7.89 18.32 -20.07
CA LYS A 550 -9.14 17.89 -19.41
C LYS A 550 -9.78 16.72 -20.14
N ASP A 551 -9.93 16.83 -21.46
CA ASP A 551 -10.52 15.78 -22.29
C ASP A 551 -9.72 14.50 -22.20
N PHE A 552 -8.38 14.58 -22.21
CA PHE A 552 -7.50 13.45 -22.00
C PHE A 552 -7.70 12.80 -20.61
N CYS A 553 -7.71 13.59 -19.55
CA CYS A 553 -7.95 13.10 -18.20
C CYS A 553 -9.33 12.44 -18.08
N GLN A 554 -10.38 13.08 -18.61
CA GLN A 554 -11.73 12.55 -18.62
C GLN A 554 -11.83 11.23 -19.40
N LEU A 555 -11.14 11.13 -20.54
CA LEU A 555 -11.06 9.88 -21.31
C LEU A 555 -10.47 8.74 -20.46
N ILE A 556 -9.31 8.94 -19.87
CA ILE A 556 -8.66 7.92 -19.04
C ILE A 556 -9.55 7.51 -17.87
N PHE A 557 -10.11 8.49 -17.13
CA PHE A 557 -11.01 8.20 -16.01
C PHE A 557 -12.30 7.48 -16.46
N SER A 558 -12.87 7.84 -17.62
CA SER A 558 -14.07 7.19 -18.14
C SER A 558 -13.81 5.71 -18.46
N ILE A 559 -12.69 5.39 -19.11
CA ILE A 559 -12.29 4.02 -19.41
C ILE A 559 -12.20 3.19 -18.13
N ILE A 560 -11.54 3.72 -17.11
CA ILE A 560 -11.38 2.99 -15.84
C ILE A 560 -12.71 2.85 -15.10
N LYS A 561 -13.52 3.91 -15.07
CA LYS A 561 -14.84 3.90 -14.41
C LYS A 561 -15.80 2.89 -15.06
N GLU A 562 -15.83 2.84 -16.39
CA GLU A 562 -16.62 1.85 -17.13
C GLU A 562 -16.20 0.42 -16.78
N ASN A 563 -14.90 0.14 -16.79
CA ASN A 563 -14.36 -1.17 -16.46
C ASN A 563 -14.56 -1.52 -14.98
N ASN A 564 -14.39 -0.59 -14.05
CA ASN A 564 -14.70 -0.80 -12.63
C ASN A 564 -16.18 -1.18 -12.43
N THR A 565 -17.08 -0.53 -13.17
CA THR A 565 -18.52 -0.80 -13.11
C THR A 565 -18.86 -2.18 -13.67
N LYS A 566 -18.26 -2.56 -14.79
CA LYS A 566 -18.43 -3.87 -15.44
C LYS A 566 -17.97 -5.03 -14.55
N ASN A 567 -16.86 -4.85 -13.84
CA ASN A 567 -16.24 -5.91 -13.03
C ASN A 567 -16.76 -5.95 -11.58
N LYS A 568 -17.58 -4.97 -11.17
CA LYS A 568 -18.22 -4.97 -9.85
C LYS A 568 -19.22 -6.13 -9.75
N GLY A 569 -19.18 -6.86 -8.63
CA GLY A 569 -20.10 -7.97 -8.42
C GLY A 569 -19.71 -8.88 -7.27
N LYS A 570 -19.82 -10.17 -7.50
CA LYS A 570 -19.38 -11.21 -6.57
C LYS A 570 -18.57 -12.27 -7.31
N PHE A 571 -17.56 -12.79 -6.65
CA PHE A 571 -16.80 -13.95 -7.09
C PHE A 571 -16.70 -14.92 -5.90
N ASN A 572 -17.06 -16.18 -6.08
CA ASN A 572 -17.15 -17.19 -5.01
C ASN A 572 -17.91 -16.67 -3.75
N ASN A 573 -19.01 -15.94 -3.95
CA ASN A 573 -19.78 -15.24 -2.92
C ASN A 573 -19.09 -14.05 -2.24
N HIS A 574 -17.84 -13.75 -2.55
CA HIS A 574 -17.08 -12.62 -2.03
C HIS A 574 -17.37 -11.35 -2.82
N VAL A 575 -17.62 -10.24 -2.12
CA VAL A 575 -17.96 -8.97 -2.78
C VAL A 575 -16.73 -8.35 -3.42
N LEU A 576 -16.85 -8.04 -4.71
CA LEU A 576 -15.88 -7.29 -5.49
C LEU A 576 -16.37 -5.86 -5.69
N THR A 577 -15.66 -4.89 -5.14
CA THR A 577 -15.89 -3.47 -5.38
C THR A 577 -14.58 -2.81 -5.76
N PHE A 578 -14.61 -2.04 -6.84
CA PHE A 578 -13.43 -1.36 -7.37
C PHE A 578 -13.59 0.15 -7.21
N ASN A 579 -12.51 0.83 -6.91
CA ASN A 579 -12.39 2.28 -6.94
C ASN A 579 -11.10 2.69 -7.65
N THR A 580 -10.94 3.98 -7.88
CA THR A 580 -9.78 4.55 -8.56
C THR A 580 -9.13 5.56 -7.64
N GLU A 581 -7.80 5.51 -7.55
CA GLU A 581 -6.97 6.48 -6.85
C GLU A 581 -6.01 7.12 -7.86
N CYS A 582 -5.98 8.44 -7.89
CA CYS A 582 -4.97 9.18 -8.63
C CYS A 582 -3.91 9.69 -7.64
N VAL A 583 -2.64 9.37 -7.91
CA VAL A 583 -1.54 9.82 -7.04
C VAL A 583 -1.38 11.34 -7.22
N PRO A 584 -1.53 12.15 -6.16
CA PRO A 584 -1.65 13.61 -6.26
C PRO A 584 -0.47 14.33 -6.91
N LYS A 585 0.73 13.79 -6.80
CA LYS A 585 1.93 14.37 -7.44
C LYS A 585 1.84 14.48 -8.96
N LEU A 586 0.79 13.90 -9.56
CA LEU A 586 0.71 13.64 -10.99
C LEU A 586 -0.61 14.09 -11.60
N CYS A 587 -1.59 14.46 -10.79
CA CYS A 587 -2.87 15.01 -11.24
C CYS A 587 -2.78 16.51 -11.25
N GLY A 588 -2.06 17.09 -12.20
CA GLY A 588 -1.99 18.48 -12.59
C GLY A 588 -2.25 19.56 -11.53
N HIS A 589 -1.72 20.71 -11.72
CA HIS A 589 -1.83 21.84 -10.80
C HIS A 589 -3.29 22.28 -10.62
N VAL A 590 -3.93 21.80 -9.57
CA VAL A 590 -5.08 22.52 -9.03
C VAL A 590 -4.51 23.71 -8.26
N LYS A 591 -4.57 24.90 -8.83
CA LYS A 591 -4.22 26.13 -8.09
C LYS A 591 -5.31 26.36 -7.05
N PRO A 592 -4.99 26.38 -5.74
CA PRO A 592 -5.92 26.91 -4.76
C PRO A 592 -6.14 28.40 -5.08
N LEU A 593 -7.36 28.76 -5.38
CA LEU A 593 -7.76 30.16 -5.49
C LEU A 593 -8.18 30.62 -4.10
N LEU A 594 -7.30 31.36 -3.45
CA LEU A 594 -7.66 32.15 -2.27
C LEU A 594 -8.42 33.39 -2.76
N ILE A 595 -9.74 33.38 -2.65
CA ILE A 595 -10.56 34.55 -2.87
C ILE A 595 -11.08 35.03 -1.52
N GLY A 596 -10.43 36.06 -0.99
CA GLY A 596 -10.70 36.53 0.38
C GLY A 596 -10.35 35.50 1.44
N SER A 597 -11.18 35.33 2.47
CA SER A 597 -11.00 34.32 3.53
C SER A 597 -11.55 32.93 3.15
N LYS A 598 -11.89 32.66 1.90
CA LYS A 598 -12.47 31.40 1.43
C LYS A 598 -11.48 30.62 0.57
N LEU A 599 -11.20 29.38 0.96
CA LEU A 599 -10.46 28.44 0.14
C LEU A 599 -11.44 27.84 -0.88
N LEU A 600 -11.33 28.23 -2.13
CA LEU A 600 -12.16 27.71 -3.23
C LEU A 600 -11.30 26.77 -4.08
N ILE A 601 -11.61 25.49 -4.02
CA ILE A 601 -11.09 24.50 -4.95
C ILE A 601 -12.21 24.18 -5.92
N LYS A 602 -12.08 24.69 -7.13
CA LYS A 602 -13.04 24.47 -8.21
C LYS A 602 -12.37 23.70 -9.34
N ASP A 603 -13.12 22.80 -9.98
CA ASP A 603 -12.76 22.37 -11.33
C ASP A 603 -12.99 23.54 -12.31
N ASN A 604 -12.66 23.31 -13.55
CA ASN A 604 -12.76 24.37 -14.55
C ASN A 604 -14.20 24.67 -14.98
N GLU A 605 -15.17 23.89 -14.54
CA GLU A 605 -16.61 24.14 -14.72
C GLU A 605 -17.22 24.84 -13.49
N GLY A 606 -16.40 25.16 -12.49
CA GLY A 606 -16.85 25.80 -11.26
C GLY A 606 -17.46 24.84 -10.24
N GLN A 607 -17.38 23.52 -10.48
CA GLN A 607 -17.88 22.51 -9.54
C GLN A 607 -16.84 22.22 -8.46
N ALA A 608 -17.30 21.92 -7.25
CA ALA A 608 -16.43 21.52 -6.15
C ALA A 608 -15.75 20.19 -6.44
N ILE A 609 -14.42 20.20 -6.45
CA ILE A 609 -13.64 18.98 -6.65
C ILE A 609 -13.27 18.39 -5.29
N THR A 610 -13.35 17.07 -5.20
CA THR A 610 -12.68 16.31 -4.14
C THR A 610 -11.18 16.27 -4.48
N THR A 611 -10.49 17.36 -4.20
CA THR A 611 -9.03 17.44 -4.37
C THR A 611 -8.36 17.53 -3.03
N MET A 612 -7.20 16.92 -3.01
CA MET A 612 -6.30 16.96 -1.88
C MET A 612 -5.24 18.01 -2.15
N LEU A 613 -5.23 19.03 -1.33
CA LEU A 613 -4.07 19.88 -1.19
C LEU A 613 -3.02 19.10 -0.37
N CYS A 614 -1.97 18.60 -1.05
CA CYS A 614 -0.71 18.36 -0.39
C CYS A 614 -0.01 19.71 -0.28
N ALA A 615 0.06 20.26 0.91
CA ALA A 615 1.13 21.22 1.19
C ALA A 615 2.46 20.43 1.10
N ALA A 616 3.38 20.92 0.28
CA ALA A 616 4.69 20.34 0.08
C ALA A 616 5.52 20.42 1.36
#